data_9ae1939867f407319adea85ca0db9fe0
#
_entry.id   9ae1939867f407319adea85ca0db9fe0
#
_cell.length_a   1.000
_cell.length_b   1.000
_cell.length_c   1.000
_cell.angle_alpha   90.00
_cell.angle_beta   90.00
_cell.angle_gamma   90.00
#
_symmetry.space_group_name_H-M   'P 1'
#
loop_
_entity.id
_entity.type
_entity.pdbx_description
1 polymer ?
#
loop_
_entity_poly.entity_id
_entity_poly.type
_entity_poly.pdbx_seq_one_letter_code
_entity_poly.pdbx_strand_id
1 'polypeptide(L)'
;MTVNPASEAQQSLRQDQARLREECERLRQLLGALGRGGPVPAGLQASGLPSSQEVAELKKQVESAELKNQRLKEVFQTKIQEFRKACYTLTGYQVDITREGQYRLTSMYAEHKDDCLVFKAAGPSGATMQLLETAFSRSVPELVQLHLLAQDSIPAFLSALTLDLFSRQTVA
;
A
#
# COMPACT_ATOMS: atom_id res chain seq x y z
N MET A 1 7.05 -26.76 7.09
CA MET A 1 6.78 -25.32 7.30
C MET A 1 7.28 -24.59 6.09
N THR A 2 6.40 -24.22 5.17
CA THR A 2 6.77 -23.44 3.96
C THR A 2 6.81 -21.98 4.36
N VAL A 3 8.00 -21.42 4.42
CA VAL A 3 8.21 -20.00 4.66
C VAL A 3 7.72 -19.26 3.41
N ASN A 4 6.84 -18.27 3.58
CA ASN A 4 6.30 -17.48 2.47
C ASN A 4 7.39 -16.57 1.89
N PRO A 5 7.83 -16.75 0.63
CA PRO A 5 8.92 -15.96 0.03
C PRO A 5 8.63 -14.44 0.01
N ALA A 6 7.35 -14.05 -0.05
CA ALA A 6 6.96 -12.64 0.01
C ALA A 6 7.19 -12.02 1.40
N SER A 7 7.07 -12.80 2.47
CA SER A 7 7.36 -12.35 3.85
C SER A 7 8.86 -12.13 4.06
N GLU A 8 9.70 -13.01 3.52
CA GLU A 8 11.17 -12.88 3.61
C GLU A 8 11.65 -11.66 2.81
N ALA A 9 11.16 -11.47 1.59
CA ALA A 9 11.49 -10.32 0.77
C ALA A 9 11.08 -9.00 1.44
N GLN A 10 9.90 -8.97 2.08
CA GLN A 10 9.42 -7.79 2.80
C GLN A 10 10.25 -7.52 4.07
N GLN A 11 10.69 -8.56 4.75
CA GLN A 11 11.53 -8.44 5.93
C GLN A 11 12.95 -7.98 5.59
N SER A 12 13.54 -8.51 4.51
CA SER A 12 14.81 -8.06 3.95
C SER A 12 14.75 -6.58 3.55
N LEU A 13 13.69 -6.17 2.84
CA LEU A 13 13.51 -4.78 2.42
C LEU A 13 13.40 -3.82 3.62
N ARG A 14 12.73 -4.23 4.70
CA ARG A 14 12.65 -3.44 5.94
C ARG A 14 14.01 -3.32 6.64
N GLN A 15 14.79 -4.39 6.64
CA GLN A 15 16.15 -4.39 7.22
C GLN A 15 17.09 -3.49 6.40
N ASP A 16 17.04 -3.57 5.07
CA ASP A 16 17.83 -2.71 4.19
C ASP A 16 17.43 -1.23 4.32
N GLN A 17 16.15 -0.94 4.45
CA GLN A 17 15.66 0.42 4.73
C GLN A 17 16.15 0.96 6.08
N ALA A 18 16.15 0.14 7.12
CA ALA A 18 16.64 0.54 8.44
C ALA A 18 18.14 0.84 8.38
N ARG A 19 18.93 -0.04 7.75
CA ARG A 19 20.38 0.12 7.58
C ARG A 19 20.71 1.39 6.78
N LEU A 20 20.00 1.65 5.68
CA LEU A 20 20.21 2.86 4.87
C LEU A 20 19.85 4.14 5.63
N ARG A 21 18.81 4.11 6.47
CA ARG A 21 18.45 5.26 7.32
C ARG A 21 19.53 5.57 8.34
N GLU A 22 20.06 4.54 8.99
CA GLU A 22 21.14 4.67 9.97
C GLU A 22 22.41 5.22 9.33
N GLU A 23 22.78 4.74 8.15
CA GLU A 23 23.93 5.23 7.39
C GLU A 23 23.74 6.71 6.93
N CYS A 24 22.55 7.07 6.47
CA CYS A 24 22.23 8.45 6.13
C CYS A 24 22.33 9.40 7.34
N GLU A 25 21.86 8.97 8.50
CA GLU A 25 21.93 9.75 9.72
C GLU A 25 23.39 9.93 10.18
N ARG A 26 24.18 8.86 10.13
CA ARG A 26 25.63 8.90 10.40
C ARG A 26 26.36 9.86 9.47
N LEU A 27 26.07 9.80 8.16
CA LEU A 27 26.69 10.71 7.18
C LEU A 27 26.26 12.17 7.40
N ARG A 28 25.00 12.43 7.79
CA ARG A 28 24.53 13.78 8.13
C ARG A 28 25.23 14.33 9.37
N GLN A 29 25.44 13.51 10.39
CA GLN A 29 26.17 13.90 11.58
C GLN A 29 27.63 14.23 11.26
N LEU A 30 28.27 13.44 10.40
CA LEU A 30 29.65 13.72 9.91
C LEU A 30 29.75 15.01 9.12
N LEU A 31 28.80 15.25 8.20
CA LEU A 31 28.73 16.49 7.43
C LEU A 31 28.46 17.71 8.33
N GLY A 32 27.60 17.56 9.33
CA GLY A 32 27.32 18.60 10.32
C GLY A 32 28.53 18.92 11.24
N ALA A 33 29.36 17.94 11.54
CA ALA A 33 30.61 18.12 12.29
C ALA A 33 31.67 18.83 11.44
N LEU A 34 31.81 18.44 10.17
CA LEU A 34 32.75 19.09 9.22
C LEU A 34 32.34 20.53 8.89
N GLY A 35 31.04 20.81 8.74
CA GLY A 35 30.54 22.17 8.42
C GLY A 35 30.65 23.17 9.56
N ARG A 36 30.85 22.74 10.81
CA ARG A 36 30.98 23.59 12.00
C ARG A 36 32.41 23.84 12.44
N GLY A 37 33.43 23.41 11.69
CA GLY A 37 34.85 23.63 12.04
C GLY A 37 35.29 22.94 13.33
N GLY A 38 34.59 21.91 13.78
CA GLY A 38 34.94 21.14 14.97
C GLY A 38 36.16 20.22 14.74
N PRO A 39 36.92 19.86 15.79
CA PRO A 39 38.05 18.95 15.64
C PRO A 39 37.59 17.60 15.11
N VAL A 40 38.18 17.16 14.01
CA VAL A 40 37.94 15.85 13.39
C VAL A 40 38.38 14.77 14.39
N PRO A 41 37.55 13.77 14.76
CA PRO A 41 37.99 12.72 15.64
C PRO A 41 39.20 12.00 15.07
N ALA A 42 40.22 11.81 15.90
CA ALA A 42 41.55 11.30 15.52
C ALA A 42 41.57 9.92 14.82
N GLY A 43 40.47 9.19 14.83
CA GLY A 43 40.28 7.91 14.10
C GLY A 43 39.93 8.05 12.61
N LEU A 44 39.64 9.24 12.12
CA LEU A 44 39.22 9.48 10.71
C LEU A 44 40.38 10.01 9.82
N GLN A 45 41.55 10.22 10.41
CA GLN A 45 42.72 10.76 9.64
C GLN A 45 43.41 9.70 8.77
N ALA A 46 43.06 8.41 8.87
CA ALA A 46 43.71 7.35 8.12
C ALA A 46 42.90 6.81 6.91
N SER A 47 41.66 7.21 6.74
CA SER A 47 40.87 6.87 5.54
C SER A 47 40.53 8.14 4.78
N GLY A 48 41.27 8.37 3.68
CA GLY A 48 41.25 9.60 2.91
C GLY A 48 39.85 10.18 2.73
N LEU A 49 39.78 11.49 2.94
CA LEU A 49 38.62 12.29 2.47
C LEU A 49 38.35 11.92 1.01
N PRO A 50 37.11 11.59 0.63
CA PRO A 50 36.82 11.25 -0.75
C PRO A 50 37.24 12.40 -1.65
N SER A 51 37.94 12.09 -2.72
CA SER A 51 38.41 13.11 -3.65
C SER A 51 37.23 13.89 -4.21
N SER A 52 37.46 15.13 -4.64
CA SER A 52 36.40 15.92 -5.29
C SER A 52 35.73 15.18 -6.45
N GLN A 53 36.47 14.29 -7.12
CA GLN A 53 35.94 13.42 -8.20
C GLN A 53 35.01 12.32 -7.67
N GLU A 54 35.35 11.67 -6.57
CA GLU A 54 34.50 10.67 -5.93
C GLU A 54 33.19 11.28 -5.41
N VAL A 55 33.26 12.46 -4.81
CA VAL A 55 32.05 13.20 -4.37
C VAL A 55 31.17 13.57 -5.56
N ALA A 56 31.76 14.01 -6.68
CA ALA A 56 31.01 14.33 -7.91
C ALA A 56 30.35 13.06 -8.51
N GLU A 57 31.05 11.95 -8.51
CA GLU A 57 30.52 10.69 -9.02
C GLU A 57 29.38 10.15 -8.12
N LEU A 58 29.54 10.20 -6.80
CA LEU A 58 28.49 9.83 -5.85
C LEU A 58 27.24 10.72 -6.01
N LYS A 59 27.42 12.02 -6.23
CA LYS A 59 26.29 12.92 -6.52
C LYS A 59 25.53 12.50 -7.78
N LYS A 60 26.23 12.19 -8.87
CA LYS A 60 25.60 11.70 -10.10
C LYS A 60 24.86 10.40 -9.89
N GLN A 61 25.41 9.49 -9.09
CA GLN A 61 24.74 8.21 -8.75
C GLN A 61 23.46 8.46 -7.93
N VAL A 62 23.51 9.37 -6.97
CA VAL A 62 22.32 9.76 -6.18
C VAL A 62 21.26 10.39 -7.08
N GLU A 63 21.62 11.36 -7.92
CA GLU A 63 20.68 11.99 -8.87
C GLU A 63 20.06 10.96 -9.83
N SER A 64 20.88 10.03 -10.35
CA SER A 64 20.40 8.94 -11.21
C SER A 64 19.44 7.99 -10.47
N ALA A 65 19.75 7.65 -9.21
CA ALA A 65 18.91 6.81 -8.38
C ALA A 65 17.59 7.51 -8.02
N GLU A 66 17.62 8.78 -7.70
CA GLU A 66 16.42 9.59 -7.42
C GLU A 66 15.50 9.66 -8.65
N LEU A 67 16.07 9.93 -9.84
CA LEU A 67 15.32 9.98 -11.08
C LEU A 67 14.68 8.62 -11.41
N LYS A 68 15.40 7.51 -11.20
CA LYS A 68 14.86 6.15 -11.36
C LYS A 68 13.73 5.88 -10.38
N ASN A 69 13.88 6.27 -9.11
CA ASN A 69 12.86 6.15 -8.08
C ASN A 69 11.60 6.96 -8.42
N GLN A 70 11.78 8.18 -8.92
CA GLN A 70 10.66 9.01 -9.32
C GLN A 70 9.89 8.38 -10.49
N ARG A 71 10.59 7.95 -11.55
CA ARG A 71 9.97 7.25 -12.69
C ARG A 71 9.25 5.98 -12.25
N LEU A 72 9.85 5.22 -11.34
CA LEU A 72 9.23 4.00 -10.81
C LEU A 72 7.93 4.32 -10.06
N LYS A 73 7.92 5.36 -9.22
CA LYS A 73 6.70 5.84 -8.53
C LYS A 73 5.60 6.24 -9.52
N GLU A 74 5.95 6.99 -10.56
CA GLU A 74 5.00 7.42 -11.59
C GLU A 74 4.39 6.21 -12.34
N VAL A 75 5.22 5.24 -12.71
CA VAL A 75 4.77 4.00 -13.36
C VAL A 75 3.85 3.20 -12.43
N PHE A 76 4.22 3.05 -11.16
CA PHE A 76 3.38 2.36 -10.19
C PHE A 76 2.03 3.06 -9.97
N GLN A 77 2.04 4.38 -9.82
CA GLN A 77 0.81 5.15 -9.68
C GLN A 77 -0.10 4.98 -10.89
N THR A 78 0.45 5.07 -12.10
CA THR A 78 -0.32 4.85 -13.34
C THR A 78 -0.90 3.45 -13.39
N LYS A 79 -0.11 2.41 -13.10
CA LYS A 79 -0.57 1.01 -13.13
C LYS A 79 -1.61 0.71 -12.06
N ILE A 80 -1.47 1.29 -10.86
CA ILE A 80 -2.47 1.17 -9.80
C ILE A 80 -3.80 1.82 -10.24
N GLN A 81 -3.75 2.99 -10.87
CA GLN A 81 -4.96 3.66 -11.35
C GLN A 81 -5.63 2.88 -12.50
N GLU A 82 -4.86 2.36 -13.45
CA GLU A 82 -5.39 1.47 -14.49
C GLU A 82 -6.08 0.24 -13.90
N PHE A 83 -5.42 -0.42 -12.94
CA PHE A 83 -5.97 -1.59 -12.27
C PHE A 83 -7.27 -1.28 -11.50
N ARG A 84 -7.29 -0.18 -10.74
CA ARG A 84 -8.48 0.28 -10.02
C ARG A 84 -9.64 0.56 -10.98
N LYS A 85 -9.36 1.23 -12.10
CA LYS A 85 -10.37 1.50 -13.14
C LYS A 85 -10.90 0.21 -13.75
N ALA A 86 -10.03 -0.75 -14.05
CA ALA A 86 -10.45 -2.05 -14.57
C ALA A 86 -11.31 -2.81 -13.56
N CYS A 87 -10.91 -2.88 -12.30
CA CYS A 87 -11.72 -3.48 -11.24
C CYS A 87 -13.09 -2.82 -11.13
N TYR A 88 -13.16 -1.50 -11.08
CA TYR A 88 -14.42 -0.76 -11.01
C TYR A 88 -15.32 -1.04 -12.23
N THR A 89 -14.76 -1.02 -13.43
CA THR A 89 -15.53 -1.26 -14.66
C THR A 89 -16.06 -2.69 -14.75
N LEU A 90 -15.26 -3.69 -14.33
CA LEU A 90 -15.61 -5.10 -14.43
C LEU A 90 -16.48 -5.60 -13.29
N THR A 91 -16.30 -5.09 -12.10
CA THR A 91 -17.00 -5.57 -10.89
C THR A 91 -18.11 -4.65 -10.43
N GLY A 92 -18.11 -3.40 -10.87
CA GLY A 92 -19.02 -2.35 -10.39
C GLY A 92 -18.66 -1.82 -9.00
N TYR A 93 -17.51 -2.20 -8.44
CA TYR A 93 -17.10 -1.75 -7.11
C TYR A 93 -15.80 -0.94 -7.16
N GLN A 94 -15.84 0.24 -6.56
CA GLN A 94 -14.64 1.00 -6.23
C GLN A 94 -14.05 0.42 -4.95
N VAL A 95 -12.77 0.06 -4.99
CA VAL A 95 -12.05 -0.49 -3.83
C VAL A 95 -11.03 0.52 -3.33
N ASP A 96 -11.20 0.97 -2.09
CA ASP A 96 -10.31 1.90 -1.41
C ASP A 96 -9.69 1.26 -0.16
N ILE A 97 -8.38 1.40 0.00
CA ILE A 97 -7.68 0.98 1.20
C ILE A 97 -7.80 2.12 2.23
N THR A 98 -8.50 1.88 3.34
CA THR A 98 -8.73 2.91 4.37
C THR A 98 -7.69 2.89 5.47
N ARG A 99 -7.30 1.69 5.89
CA ARG A 99 -6.26 1.42 6.89
C ARG A 99 -5.53 0.15 6.48
N GLU A 100 -4.41 -0.14 7.13
CA GLU A 100 -3.71 -1.39 6.90
C GLU A 100 -4.66 -2.59 7.12
N GLY A 101 -4.85 -3.40 6.08
CA GLY A 101 -5.74 -4.55 6.09
C GLY A 101 -7.24 -4.26 6.07
N GLN A 102 -7.67 -3.01 5.83
CA GLN A 102 -9.10 -2.66 5.67
C GLN A 102 -9.38 -2.08 4.29
N TYR A 103 -10.45 -2.59 3.68
CA TYR A 103 -10.86 -2.27 2.32
C TYR A 103 -12.30 -1.79 2.31
N ARG A 104 -12.52 -0.59 1.81
CA ARG A 104 -13.86 -0.04 1.59
C ARG A 104 -14.27 -0.31 0.15
N LEU A 105 -15.45 -0.89 -0.03
CA LEU A 105 -16.06 -1.14 -1.32
C LEU A 105 -17.30 -0.27 -1.47
N THR A 106 -17.35 0.53 -2.51
CA THR A 106 -18.50 1.34 -2.87
C THR A 106 -19.04 0.88 -4.22
N SER A 107 -20.32 0.50 -4.28
CA SER A 107 -20.96 0.08 -5.52
C SER A 107 -21.17 1.28 -6.45
N MET A 108 -21.08 1.05 -7.77
CA MET A 108 -21.46 2.05 -8.77
C MET A 108 -22.96 2.36 -8.76
N TYR A 109 -23.77 1.47 -8.18
CA TYR A 109 -25.22 1.60 -8.00
C TYR A 109 -25.61 2.05 -6.59
N ALA A 110 -24.67 2.52 -5.77
CA ALA A 110 -24.96 3.05 -4.43
C ALA A 110 -25.72 4.38 -4.58
N GLU A 111 -26.78 4.55 -3.78
CA GLU A 111 -27.58 5.78 -3.78
C GLU A 111 -26.81 6.94 -3.12
N HIS A 112 -26.05 6.63 -2.08
CA HIS A 112 -25.26 7.59 -1.35
C HIS A 112 -23.79 7.17 -1.30
N LYS A 113 -22.88 8.15 -1.19
CA LYS A 113 -21.44 7.89 -1.08
C LYS A 113 -21.05 7.15 0.19
N ASP A 114 -21.90 7.21 1.21
CA ASP A 114 -21.70 6.53 2.48
C ASP A 114 -22.20 5.08 2.48
N ASP A 115 -22.91 4.67 1.42
CA ASP A 115 -23.37 3.30 1.23
C ASP A 115 -22.18 2.42 0.79
N CYS A 116 -21.41 1.99 1.77
CA CYS A 116 -20.20 1.22 1.54
C CYS A 116 -20.11 0.00 2.44
N LEU A 117 -19.45 -1.02 1.90
CA LEU A 117 -19.02 -2.19 2.63
C LEU A 117 -17.59 -2.00 3.10
N VAL A 118 -17.27 -2.48 4.27
CA VAL A 118 -15.90 -2.49 4.78
C VAL A 118 -15.49 -3.92 5.07
N PHE A 119 -14.47 -4.39 4.37
CA PHE A 119 -13.86 -5.69 4.62
C PHE A 119 -12.54 -5.53 5.33
N LYS A 120 -12.26 -6.43 6.25
CA LYS A 120 -10.99 -6.52 6.97
C LYS A 120 -10.30 -7.82 6.61
N ALA A 121 -9.01 -7.72 6.25
CA ALA A 121 -8.18 -8.91 6.08
C ALA A 121 -8.04 -9.64 7.43
N ALA A 122 -8.33 -10.92 7.43
CA ALA A 122 -8.27 -11.79 8.60
C ALA A 122 -7.26 -12.93 8.35
N GLY A 123 -6.71 -13.46 9.44
CA GLY A 123 -5.73 -14.52 9.40
C GLY A 123 -4.29 -14.04 9.16
N PRO A 124 -3.31 -14.89 9.40
CA PRO A 124 -1.88 -14.54 9.36
C PRO A 124 -1.38 -14.19 7.95
N SER A 125 -2.06 -14.66 6.90
CA SER A 125 -1.71 -14.38 5.49
C SER A 125 -2.57 -13.30 4.84
N GLY A 126 -3.60 -12.77 5.54
CA GLY A 126 -4.59 -11.88 4.94
C GLY A 126 -5.41 -12.52 3.81
N ALA A 127 -5.41 -13.85 3.72
CA ALA A 127 -6.07 -14.60 2.66
C ALA A 127 -7.60 -14.63 2.79
N THR A 128 -8.12 -14.39 3.98
CA THR A 128 -9.55 -14.33 4.26
C THR A 128 -9.97 -12.90 4.52
N MET A 129 -11.16 -12.53 4.08
CA MET A 129 -11.75 -11.21 4.29
C MET A 129 -13.01 -11.36 5.14
N GLN A 130 -13.17 -10.49 6.12
CA GLN A 130 -14.33 -10.46 6.99
C GLN A 130 -15.08 -9.15 6.80
N LEU A 131 -16.38 -9.20 6.57
CA LEU A 131 -17.23 -8.01 6.50
C LEU A 131 -17.35 -7.39 7.89
N LEU A 132 -17.02 -6.11 7.98
CA LEU A 132 -17.29 -5.30 9.17
C LEU A 132 -18.70 -4.73 9.09
N GLU A 133 -19.34 -4.64 10.23
CA GLU A 133 -20.68 -4.07 10.31
C GLU A 133 -20.67 -2.56 10.00
N THR A 134 -21.47 -2.15 9.02
CA THR A 134 -21.72 -0.77 8.63
C THR A 134 -23.22 -0.49 8.64
N ALA A 135 -23.64 0.76 8.57
CA ALA A 135 -25.05 1.08 8.40
C ALA A 135 -25.62 0.46 7.14
N PHE A 136 -24.85 0.47 6.06
CA PHE A 136 -25.22 -0.13 4.77
C PHE A 136 -25.28 -1.67 4.82
N SER A 137 -24.33 -2.34 5.46
CA SER A 137 -24.40 -3.81 5.58
C SER A 137 -25.60 -4.27 6.39
N ARG A 138 -26.06 -3.47 7.34
CA ARG A 138 -27.30 -3.73 8.12
C ARG A 138 -28.59 -3.55 7.30
N SER A 139 -28.55 -2.80 6.22
CA SER A 139 -29.73 -2.62 5.34
C SER A 139 -29.98 -3.80 4.39
N VAL A 140 -29.02 -4.73 4.29
CA VAL A 140 -29.10 -5.92 3.40
C VAL A 140 -28.84 -7.23 4.17
N PRO A 141 -29.55 -7.48 5.29
CA PRO A 141 -29.28 -8.60 6.19
C PRO A 141 -29.50 -9.96 5.52
N GLU A 142 -30.47 -10.08 4.63
CA GLU A 142 -30.79 -11.32 3.93
C GLU A 142 -29.65 -11.76 3.00
N LEU A 143 -29.03 -10.83 2.28
CA LEU A 143 -27.90 -11.12 1.43
C LEU A 143 -26.65 -11.51 2.23
N VAL A 144 -26.43 -10.85 3.36
CA VAL A 144 -25.34 -11.22 4.30
C VAL A 144 -25.56 -12.63 4.84
N GLN A 145 -26.76 -12.93 5.33
CA GLN A 145 -27.11 -14.24 5.88
C GLN A 145 -26.91 -15.35 4.85
N LEU A 146 -27.46 -15.16 3.64
CA LEU A 146 -27.45 -16.18 2.61
C LEU A 146 -26.06 -16.42 2.03
N HIS A 147 -25.37 -15.35 1.62
CA HIS A 147 -24.16 -15.49 0.81
C HIS A 147 -22.87 -15.48 1.64
N LEU A 148 -22.81 -14.72 2.73
CA LEU A 148 -21.61 -14.69 3.58
C LEU A 148 -21.66 -15.73 4.69
N LEU A 149 -22.81 -15.89 5.39
CA LEU A 149 -22.87 -16.81 6.53
C LEU A 149 -23.20 -18.25 6.12
N ALA A 150 -24.13 -18.45 5.18
CA ALA A 150 -24.51 -19.80 4.75
C ALA A 150 -23.64 -20.37 3.63
N GLN A 151 -23.23 -19.54 2.66
CA GLN A 151 -22.44 -19.97 1.49
C GLN A 151 -20.95 -19.66 1.58
N ASP A 152 -20.52 -18.84 2.55
CA ASP A 152 -19.12 -18.38 2.73
C ASP A 152 -18.50 -17.83 1.43
N SER A 153 -19.28 -17.04 0.67
CA SER A 153 -18.88 -16.55 -0.64
C SER A 153 -19.05 -15.04 -0.79
N ILE A 154 -17.96 -14.31 -0.65
CA ILE A 154 -17.92 -12.86 -0.93
C ILE A 154 -18.29 -12.55 -2.39
N PRO A 155 -17.79 -13.26 -3.42
CA PRO A 155 -18.19 -12.99 -4.80
C PRO A 155 -19.69 -13.17 -5.05
N ALA A 156 -20.33 -14.19 -4.45
CA ALA A 156 -21.77 -14.39 -4.56
C ALA A 156 -22.54 -13.26 -3.89
N PHE A 157 -22.10 -12.83 -2.70
CA PHE A 157 -22.66 -11.68 -1.99
C PHE A 157 -22.58 -10.39 -2.82
N LEU A 158 -21.41 -10.05 -3.36
CA LEU A 158 -21.23 -8.84 -4.17
C LEU A 158 -22.08 -8.88 -5.45
N SER A 159 -22.20 -10.05 -6.08
CA SER A 159 -23.04 -10.23 -7.27
C SER A 159 -24.51 -10.03 -6.96
N ALA A 160 -25.01 -10.64 -5.90
CA ALA A 160 -26.40 -10.52 -5.46
C ALA A 160 -26.73 -9.07 -5.06
N LEU A 161 -25.82 -8.41 -4.34
CA LEU A 161 -25.95 -7.00 -3.97
C LEU A 161 -25.98 -6.08 -5.20
N THR A 162 -25.14 -6.37 -6.19
CA THR A 162 -25.12 -5.62 -7.46
C THR A 162 -26.48 -5.71 -8.16
N LEU A 163 -27.06 -6.89 -8.25
CA LEU A 163 -28.37 -7.10 -8.87
C LEU A 163 -29.50 -6.42 -8.09
N ASP A 164 -29.46 -6.48 -6.76
CA ASP A 164 -30.44 -5.81 -5.91
C ASP A 164 -30.39 -4.28 -6.09
N LEU A 165 -29.21 -3.68 -6.00
CA LEU A 165 -29.04 -2.24 -6.18
C LEU A 165 -29.39 -1.76 -7.60
N PHE A 166 -28.99 -2.53 -8.62
CA PHE A 166 -29.35 -2.26 -10.01
C PHE A 166 -30.86 -2.30 -10.21
N SER A 167 -31.55 -3.31 -9.64
CA SER A 167 -33.00 -3.44 -9.73
C SER A 167 -33.71 -2.26 -9.09
N ARG A 168 -33.24 -1.76 -7.97
CA ARG A 168 -33.82 -0.58 -7.30
C ARG A 168 -33.75 0.69 -8.16
N GLN A 169 -32.65 0.87 -8.94
CA GLN A 169 -32.51 2.03 -9.83
C GLN A 169 -33.34 1.93 -11.11
N THR A 170 -33.68 0.71 -11.56
CA THR A 170 -34.41 0.51 -12.82
C THR A 170 -35.93 0.43 -12.67
N VAL A 171 -36.43 0.31 -11.43
CA VAL A 171 -37.88 0.24 -11.12
C VAL A 171 -38.42 1.59 -10.63
N ALA A 172 -37.59 2.62 -10.53
CA ALA A 172 -37.98 3.97 -10.09
C ALA A 172 -38.51 4.82 -11.24
#